data_a34756b38f16c131aa4a25cbc6fec75a
#
_entry.id   a34756b38f16c131aa4a25cbc6fec75a
#
_cell.length_a   1.000
_cell.length_b   1.000
_cell.length_c   1.000
_cell.angle_alpha   90.00
_cell.angle_beta   90.00
_cell.angle_gamma   90.00
#
_symmetry.space_group_name_H-M   'P 1'
#
loop_
_entity.id
_entity.type
_entity.pdbx_description
1 polymer ?
#
loop_
_entity_poly.entity_id
_entity_poly.type
_entity_poly.pdbx_seq_one_letter_code
_entity_poly.pdbx_strand_id
1 'polypeptide(L)'
;MKAAASAGAALAAGSLSAWGKAPAPLQTLATKGLTQQEHSLAKIQFSLTTLPFCLDSDETLKFPHAPATMAGGIAVFDFNKDGRPDIFFTNGANIETLRKDSPRFYNRLFRNDGKGSFTEVTEAAGLTGSGYDIAAAVGDYDNDGYPDLFVGGVHGHTLYHNNGNGTFSDVTAKAGLGSVIDPKYGPLWRAAAAWVDVNNDGLLDLVVINYLQWDLKTEKLCPFMGANDYCSPRLYKGQPNQLFLNHGDGTFEDVSEKWGLRAHVGKGMGVGVADYDLDGRPDLFVTNDTSYNFLFHNTGQKFEEVAFQEGVALEESGDFISGMGTDFRDCNNDGYPDIIFVALNNQTFPLFLNKAGRGFDEAGFQNGLRELTRSMSGYGPGFFDFDNDGWKDLFVSRGHVERIPTASYRIDQYNTVFRNPGPTGKWQALTAEAGLTASPPARHRGCAFGDFDGDGRVDVVVTAIGRAPEIWMNRSPGAGHWLDIALEGTKSNRDGIGARIKVLTTQGAQFNHMTTSVGYASSSHGPVHFGLGRDRRARLVEIHWPSGIIQTLHDVAGDRLLNVKEPAA
;
A
#
# COMPACT_ATOMS: atom_id res chain seq x y z
N MET A 1 40.20 -32.62 51.84
CA MET A 1 39.58 -32.90 53.16
C MET A 1 38.21 -32.24 53.23
N LYS A 2 37.18 -33.09 53.45
CA LYS A 2 35.83 -32.78 53.99
C LYS A 2 35.03 -31.66 53.31
N ALA A 3 33.99 -31.82 52.46
CA ALA A 3 32.66 -32.45 52.69
C ALA A 3 31.86 -31.78 53.81
N ALA A 4 30.76 -31.08 53.42
CA ALA A 4 29.46 -30.93 54.04
C ALA A 4 28.59 -30.13 53.06
N ALA A 5 27.59 -30.56 52.41
CA ALA A 5 26.30 -31.19 52.69
C ALA A 5 25.24 -30.18 53.24
N SER A 6 24.24 -30.00 52.39
CA SER A 6 22.79 -29.86 52.64
C SER A 6 22.21 -28.58 53.24
N ALA A 7 21.25 -28.00 52.51
CA ALA A 7 19.84 -28.05 52.95
C ALA A 7 18.95 -27.40 51.86
N GLY A 8 17.97 -28.14 51.40
CA GLY A 8 16.92 -27.68 50.52
C GLY A 8 15.88 -26.84 51.23
N ALA A 9 15.31 -25.88 50.48
CA ALA A 9 14.06 -25.26 50.82
C ALA A 9 13.14 -25.36 49.58
N ALA A 10 12.15 -26.22 49.72
CA ALA A 10 11.01 -26.28 48.80
C ALA A 10 10.14 -25.05 49.04
N LEU A 11 9.95 -24.26 47.99
CA LEU A 11 8.91 -23.24 47.95
C LEU A 11 7.83 -23.65 46.94
N ALA A 12 6.62 -23.62 47.42
CA ALA A 12 5.41 -24.09 46.79
C ALA A 12 5.14 -23.43 45.46
N ALA A 13 4.77 -24.26 44.47
CA ALA A 13 4.19 -23.85 43.22
C ALA A 13 2.76 -23.33 43.45
N GLY A 14 2.58 -22.04 43.37
CA GLY A 14 1.28 -21.41 43.21
C GLY A 14 0.85 -21.46 41.77
N SER A 15 -0.26 -22.14 41.49
CA SER A 15 -0.90 -22.25 40.18
C SER A 15 -1.38 -20.88 39.68
N LEU A 16 -0.77 -20.36 38.63
CA LEU A 16 -1.35 -19.33 37.78
C LEU A 16 -1.83 -20.03 36.49
N SER A 17 -3.08 -20.46 36.54
CA SER A 17 -3.83 -20.88 35.35
C SER A 17 -4.63 -19.71 34.84
N ALA A 18 -4.52 -19.44 33.58
CA ALA A 18 -5.43 -18.81 32.66
C ALA A 18 -4.77 -17.68 31.83
N TRP A 19 -3.89 -18.09 30.92
CA TRP A 19 -3.70 -17.34 29.69
C TRP A 19 -4.23 -18.20 28.55
N GLY A 20 -5.15 -17.61 27.79
CA GLY A 20 -5.79 -18.28 26.67
C GLY A 20 -4.74 -18.86 25.71
N LYS A 21 -4.96 -20.08 25.28
CA LYS A 21 -4.15 -20.71 24.24
C LYS A 21 -4.25 -19.86 22.99
N ALA A 22 -3.10 -19.47 22.44
CA ALA A 22 -3.01 -18.97 21.08
C ALA A 22 -3.78 -19.91 20.14
N PRO A 23 -4.53 -19.39 19.16
CA PRO A 23 -5.19 -20.24 18.17
C PRO A 23 -4.12 -21.11 17.48
N ALA A 24 -4.44 -22.38 17.29
CA ALA A 24 -3.54 -23.31 16.65
C ALA A 24 -3.19 -22.79 15.24
N PRO A 25 -1.92 -22.88 14.81
CA PRO A 25 -1.54 -22.50 13.46
C PRO A 25 -2.39 -23.27 12.46
N LEU A 26 -2.81 -22.59 11.39
CA LEU A 26 -3.51 -23.20 10.25
C LEU A 26 -2.76 -24.46 9.85
N GLN A 27 -3.34 -25.65 10.09
CA GLN A 27 -2.69 -26.90 9.72
C GLN A 27 -2.48 -26.89 8.21
N THR A 28 -1.23 -26.85 7.79
CA THR A 28 -0.81 -27.16 6.44
C THR A 28 -1.24 -28.59 6.14
N LEU A 29 -2.33 -28.75 5.39
CA LEU A 29 -2.63 -30.02 4.74
C LEU A 29 -1.50 -30.27 3.75
N ALA A 30 -0.60 -31.20 4.12
CA ALA A 30 0.51 -31.60 3.27
C ALA A 30 -0.05 -32.04 1.90
N THR A 31 0.22 -31.24 0.87
CA THR A 31 -0.08 -31.56 -0.53
C THR A 31 0.87 -32.67 -0.99
N LYS A 32 0.56 -33.92 -0.66
CA LYS A 32 1.19 -35.06 -1.33
C LYS A 32 0.51 -35.26 -2.69
N GLY A 33 1.26 -34.96 -3.74
CA GLY A 33 1.04 -35.51 -5.08
C GLY A 33 0.10 -34.70 -5.98
N LEU A 34 0.38 -33.41 -6.23
CA LEU A 34 -0.12 -32.75 -7.43
C LEU A 34 0.99 -32.82 -8.49
N THR A 35 0.73 -33.56 -9.56
CA THR A 35 1.57 -33.58 -10.77
C THR A 35 1.67 -32.16 -11.31
N GLN A 36 2.91 -31.70 -11.61
CA GLN A 36 3.15 -30.50 -12.39
C GLN A 36 2.37 -30.59 -13.71
N GLN A 37 1.22 -29.91 -13.77
CA GLN A 37 0.57 -29.63 -15.03
C GLN A 37 1.18 -28.32 -15.54
N GLU A 38 1.74 -28.38 -16.76
CA GLU A 38 2.19 -27.19 -17.48
C GLU A 38 1.09 -26.14 -17.44
N HIS A 39 1.34 -25.04 -16.72
CA HIS A 39 0.49 -23.87 -16.77
C HIS A 39 0.51 -23.35 -18.23
N SER A 40 -0.59 -23.43 -18.93
CA SER A 40 -0.80 -22.65 -20.12
C SER A 40 -0.73 -21.19 -19.68
N LEU A 41 0.42 -20.57 -19.99
CA LEU A 41 0.71 -19.21 -19.60
C LEU A 41 -0.32 -18.26 -20.24
N ALA A 42 -1.34 -17.85 -19.50
CA ALA A 42 -2.18 -16.74 -19.91
C ALA A 42 -1.26 -15.52 -20.16
N LYS A 43 -1.61 -14.70 -21.11
CA LYS A 43 -0.78 -13.58 -21.53
C LYS A 43 -1.31 -12.33 -20.85
N ILE A 44 -0.54 -11.73 -19.92
CA ILE A 44 -0.91 -10.44 -19.33
C ILE A 44 -0.85 -9.37 -20.42
N GLN A 45 -1.93 -8.60 -20.60
CA GLN A 45 -2.02 -7.56 -21.61
C GLN A 45 -2.92 -6.41 -21.16
N PHE A 46 -2.46 -5.19 -21.39
CA PHE A 46 -3.18 -3.96 -21.07
C PHE A 46 -3.47 -3.13 -22.33
N SER A 47 -4.53 -2.35 -22.27
CA SER A 47 -4.83 -1.27 -23.20
C SER A 47 -4.88 0.07 -22.47
N LEU A 48 -4.39 1.13 -23.11
CA LEU A 48 -4.30 2.46 -22.51
C LEU A 48 -5.58 3.27 -22.71
N THR A 49 -6.02 3.91 -21.63
CA THR A 49 -6.98 5.02 -21.61
C THR A 49 -6.37 6.16 -20.80
N THR A 50 -6.67 7.42 -21.13
CA THR A 50 -6.18 8.60 -20.41
C THR A 50 -7.35 9.49 -19.99
N LEU A 51 -7.14 10.30 -18.92
CA LEU A 51 -8.11 11.28 -18.44
C LEU A 51 -7.69 12.70 -18.83
N PRO A 52 -8.63 13.63 -19.00
CA PRO A 52 -8.37 15.03 -19.37
C PRO A 52 -7.85 15.84 -18.18
N PHE A 53 -6.75 15.42 -17.58
CA PHE A 53 -6.10 16.02 -16.43
C PHE A 53 -4.58 15.95 -16.65
N CYS A 54 -3.83 16.89 -16.09
CA CYS A 54 -2.37 16.86 -16.09
C CYS A 54 -1.91 17.06 -14.65
N LEU A 55 -1.11 16.12 -14.14
CA LEU A 55 -0.49 16.24 -12.83
C LEU A 55 0.53 17.40 -12.87
N ASP A 56 0.26 18.45 -12.09
CA ASP A 56 1.08 19.65 -12.03
C ASP A 56 1.76 19.78 -10.65
N SER A 57 3.06 19.56 -10.64
CA SER A 57 3.89 19.67 -9.43
C SER A 57 4.55 21.04 -9.27
N ASP A 58 4.18 22.02 -10.11
CA ASP A 58 4.80 23.35 -10.19
C ASP A 58 6.34 23.28 -10.36
N GLU A 59 6.80 22.28 -11.09
CA GLU A 59 8.22 22.08 -11.34
C GLU A 59 8.80 23.21 -12.18
N THR A 60 9.83 23.87 -11.67
CA THR A 60 10.54 24.93 -12.41
C THR A 60 11.91 24.46 -12.85
N LEU A 61 12.32 24.86 -14.08
CA LEU A 61 13.63 24.48 -14.61
C LEU A 61 14.79 25.16 -13.88
N LYS A 62 14.54 26.34 -13.31
CA LYS A 62 15.59 27.16 -12.70
C LYS A 62 15.90 26.73 -11.27
N PHE A 63 14.89 26.38 -10.50
CA PHE A 63 14.99 25.97 -9.11
C PHE A 63 14.15 24.72 -8.88
N PRO A 64 14.74 23.53 -8.95
CA PRO A 64 14.02 22.29 -8.64
C PRO A 64 13.81 22.16 -7.13
N HIS A 65 12.56 22.14 -6.72
CA HIS A 65 12.14 21.98 -5.32
C HIS A 65 11.82 20.54 -5.02
N ALA A 66 12.29 20.02 -3.87
CA ALA A 66 12.07 18.62 -3.50
C ALA A 66 10.60 18.14 -3.60
N PRO A 67 9.57 18.92 -3.20
CA PRO A 67 8.20 18.50 -3.34
C PRO A 67 7.76 18.17 -4.78
N ALA A 68 8.34 18.83 -5.78
CA ALA A 68 7.96 18.60 -7.18
C ALA A 68 8.30 17.17 -7.68
N THR A 69 9.15 16.43 -6.96
CA THR A 69 9.48 15.04 -7.29
C THR A 69 8.41 14.05 -6.84
N MET A 70 7.48 14.46 -5.93
CA MET A 70 6.70 13.54 -5.11
C MET A 70 5.18 13.63 -5.30
N ALA A 71 4.66 14.62 -6.03
CA ALA A 71 3.23 14.73 -6.29
C ALA A 71 2.70 13.51 -7.07
N GLY A 72 1.43 13.16 -6.84
CA GLY A 72 0.72 12.20 -7.69
C GLY A 72 0.23 10.94 -6.98
N GLY A 73 -0.20 11.03 -5.73
CA GLY A 73 -0.95 9.95 -5.07
C GLY A 73 -2.32 9.76 -5.70
N ILE A 74 -2.86 8.55 -5.56
CA ILE A 74 -4.12 8.12 -6.15
C ILE A 74 -4.96 7.41 -5.08
N ALA A 75 -6.27 7.66 -5.08
CA ALA A 75 -7.22 6.81 -4.37
C ALA A 75 -8.23 6.22 -5.36
N VAL A 76 -8.40 4.91 -5.31
CA VAL A 76 -9.45 4.19 -6.03
C VAL A 76 -10.48 3.72 -5.01
N PHE A 77 -11.75 4.10 -5.17
CA PHE A 77 -12.85 3.77 -4.25
C PHE A 77 -14.20 4.12 -4.86
N ASP A 78 -15.24 3.43 -4.46
CA ASP A 78 -16.63 3.73 -4.85
C ASP A 78 -17.22 4.79 -3.89
N PHE A 79 -17.03 6.10 -4.22
CA PHE A 79 -17.42 7.19 -3.31
C PHE A 79 -18.93 7.40 -3.22
N ASN A 80 -19.68 6.98 -4.23
CA ASN A 80 -21.12 7.20 -4.34
C ASN A 80 -21.96 5.93 -4.16
N LYS A 81 -21.29 4.78 -3.91
CA LYS A 81 -21.91 3.46 -3.72
C LYS A 81 -22.75 2.97 -4.89
N ASP A 82 -22.30 3.27 -6.11
CA ASP A 82 -22.95 2.78 -7.33
C ASP A 82 -22.36 1.43 -7.84
N GLY A 83 -21.41 0.87 -7.10
CA GLY A 83 -20.77 -0.41 -7.39
C GLY A 83 -19.62 -0.32 -8.40
N ARG A 84 -19.17 0.87 -8.75
CA ARG A 84 -18.05 1.09 -9.66
C ARG A 84 -16.93 1.87 -8.95
N PRO A 85 -15.67 1.44 -9.07
CA PRO A 85 -14.57 2.17 -8.48
C PRO A 85 -14.32 3.48 -9.22
N ASP A 86 -14.27 4.59 -8.47
CA ASP A 86 -13.95 5.93 -8.92
C ASP A 86 -12.48 6.24 -8.67
N ILE A 87 -11.97 7.35 -9.23
CA ILE A 87 -10.55 7.67 -9.13
C ILE A 87 -10.35 9.10 -8.63
N PHE A 88 -9.68 9.24 -7.49
CA PHE A 88 -9.21 10.52 -6.97
C PHE A 88 -7.70 10.66 -7.16
N PHE A 89 -7.27 11.85 -7.58
CA PHE A 89 -5.86 12.21 -7.75
C PHE A 89 -5.50 13.38 -6.85
N THR A 90 -4.43 13.24 -6.09
CA THR A 90 -3.77 14.40 -5.49
C THR A 90 -3.01 15.18 -6.56
N ASN A 91 -2.78 16.46 -6.31
CA ASN A 91 -2.04 17.34 -7.22
C ASN A 91 -1.15 18.30 -6.44
N GLY A 92 -0.11 18.83 -7.06
CA GLY A 92 0.74 19.85 -6.47
C GLY A 92 -0.01 21.15 -6.16
N ALA A 93 0.74 22.16 -5.84
CA ALA A 93 0.27 23.51 -5.58
C ALA A 93 1.36 24.49 -6.03
N ASN A 94 1.09 25.79 -5.99
CA ASN A 94 2.12 26.79 -6.12
C ASN A 94 3.22 26.54 -5.07
N ILE A 95 4.44 26.29 -5.51
CA ILE A 95 5.53 25.84 -4.65
C ILE A 95 6.00 26.91 -3.65
N GLU A 96 5.82 28.20 -3.98
CA GLU A 96 6.20 29.30 -3.11
C GLU A 96 5.22 29.52 -1.95
N THR A 97 3.96 29.23 -2.18
CA THR A 97 2.87 29.46 -1.20
C THR A 97 2.34 28.18 -0.58
N LEU A 98 2.61 27.02 -1.18
CA LEU A 98 2.02 25.71 -0.89
C LEU A 98 0.49 25.73 -0.93
N ARG A 99 -0.11 26.58 -1.81
CA ARG A 99 -1.56 26.73 -1.95
C ARG A 99 -1.99 26.45 -3.39
N LYS A 100 -3.20 25.92 -3.53
CA LYS A 100 -3.87 25.72 -4.81
C LYS A 100 -4.54 27.02 -5.27
N ASP A 101 -3.73 27.99 -5.66
CA ASP A 101 -4.16 29.33 -6.09
C ASP A 101 -4.62 29.40 -7.56
N SER A 102 -4.65 28.27 -8.24
CA SER A 102 -5.11 28.14 -9.63
C SER A 102 -5.77 26.77 -9.86
N PRO A 103 -6.81 26.71 -10.72
CA PRO A 103 -7.49 25.45 -11.07
C PRO A 103 -6.56 24.36 -11.63
N ARG A 104 -5.39 24.70 -12.20
CA ARG A 104 -4.40 23.74 -12.67
C ARG A 104 -3.85 22.85 -11.56
N PHE A 105 -3.88 23.34 -10.32
CA PHE A 105 -3.39 22.64 -9.15
C PHE A 105 -4.47 21.84 -8.39
N TYR A 106 -5.76 22.01 -8.73
CA TYR A 106 -6.80 21.28 -8.02
C TYR A 106 -6.56 19.79 -8.08
N ASN A 107 -6.83 19.09 -6.99
CA ASN A 107 -7.02 17.64 -7.00
C ASN A 107 -8.12 17.29 -7.99
N ARG A 108 -8.25 16.03 -8.37
CA ARG A 108 -9.29 15.59 -9.31
C ARG A 108 -10.01 14.36 -8.80
N LEU A 109 -11.34 14.39 -8.86
CA LEU A 109 -12.18 13.22 -8.68
C LEU A 109 -12.88 12.92 -10.00
N PHE A 110 -12.71 11.72 -10.49
CA PHE A 110 -13.37 11.20 -11.68
C PHE A 110 -14.33 10.09 -11.27
N ARG A 111 -15.63 10.31 -11.49
CA ARG A 111 -16.66 9.30 -11.31
C ARG A 111 -16.62 8.34 -12.49
N ASN A 112 -16.66 7.04 -12.20
CA ASN A 112 -16.75 5.99 -13.19
C ASN A 112 -18.19 5.81 -13.68
N ASP A 113 -18.49 6.20 -14.90
CA ASP A 113 -19.81 6.08 -15.51
C ASP A 113 -20.06 4.69 -16.14
N GLY A 114 -19.09 3.77 -15.98
CA GLY A 114 -19.10 2.43 -16.57
C GLY A 114 -18.53 2.39 -17.99
N LYS A 115 -18.18 1.18 -18.44
CA LYS A 115 -17.63 0.89 -19.78
C LYS A 115 -16.36 1.68 -20.11
N GLY A 116 -15.53 2.00 -19.10
CA GLY A 116 -14.30 2.77 -19.28
C GLY A 116 -14.51 4.27 -19.54
N SER A 117 -15.68 4.81 -19.20
CA SER A 117 -16.00 6.23 -19.27
C SER A 117 -15.94 6.86 -17.89
N PHE A 118 -15.38 8.07 -17.80
CA PHE A 118 -15.23 8.80 -16.53
C PHE A 118 -15.65 10.26 -16.69
N THR A 119 -16.35 10.78 -15.71
CA THR A 119 -16.75 12.20 -15.61
C THR A 119 -16.07 12.88 -14.44
N GLU A 120 -15.40 14.01 -14.68
CA GLU A 120 -14.84 14.82 -13.60
C GLU A 120 -15.95 15.46 -12.76
N VAL A 121 -15.89 15.27 -11.44
CA VAL A 121 -16.88 15.78 -10.47
C VAL A 121 -16.24 16.51 -9.29
N THR A 122 -15.00 16.91 -9.40
CA THR A 122 -14.15 17.46 -8.32
C THR A 122 -14.79 18.62 -7.57
N GLU A 123 -15.21 19.66 -8.28
CA GLU A 123 -15.78 20.86 -7.65
C GLU A 123 -17.14 20.56 -7.02
N ALA A 124 -17.97 19.78 -7.70
CA ALA A 124 -19.27 19.35 -7.18
C ALA A 124 -19.13 18.50 -5.91
N ALA A 125 -18.08 17.67 -5.84
CA ALA A 125 -17.78 16.86 -4.68
C ALA A 125 -17.08 17.63 -3.53
N GLY A 126 -16.58 18.84 -3.76
CA GLY A 126 -15.86 19.62 -2.75
C GLY A 126 -14.40 19.19 -2.52
N LEU A 127 -13.78 18.51 -3.50
CA LEU A 127 -12.46 17.89 -3.36
C LEU A 127 -11.33 18.60 -4.12
N THR A 128 -11.43 19.91 -4.34
CA THR A 128 -10.38 20.68 -5.02
C THR A 128 -9.05 20.70 -4.27
N GLY A 129 -9.07 20.51 -2.95
CA GLY A 129 -7.90 20.62 -2.08
C GLY A 129 -7.48 22.06 -1.79
N SER A 130 -6.54 22.24 -0.89
CA SER A 130 -6.04 23.57 -0.50
C SER A 130 -4.52 23.67 -0.45
N GLY A 131 -3.82 22.55 -0.22
CA GLY A 131 -2.38 22.45 0.00
C GLY A 131 -1.62 21.81 -1.15
N TYR A 132 -0.31 21.61 -0.96
CA TYR A 132 0.53 20.81 -1.84
C TYR A 132 0.34 19.33 -1.46
N ASP A 133 -0.60 18.67 -2.13
CA ASP A 133 -1.07 17.35 -1.76
C ASP A 133 -0.23 16.24 -2.42
N ILE A 134 0.04 15.18 -1.67
CA ILE A 134 0.89 14.06 -2.10
C ILE A 134 0.17 12.74 -1.89
N ALA A 135 -0.20 12.40 -0.65
CA ALA A 135 -0.76 11.11 -0.28
C ALA A 135 -2.28 11.13 -0.26
N ALA A 136 -2.88 9.98 -0.56
CA ALA A 136 -4.31 9.72 -0.37
C ALA A 136 -4.49 8.37 0.34
N ALA A 137 -5.39 8.31 1.34
CA ALA A 137 -5.77 7.09 2.03
C ALA A 137 -7.28 7.04 2.23
N VAL A 138 -7.89 5.92 1.87
CA VAL A 138 -9.35 5.71 1.91
C VAL A 138 -9.71 4.69 2.99
N GLY A 139 -10.77 4.97 3.77
CA GLY A 139 -11.37 4.10 4.76
C GLY A 139 -12.61 4.72 5.36
N ASP A 140 -13.59 3.92 5.75
CA ASP A 140 -14.81 4.34 6.44
C ASP A 140 -14.50 4.46 7.95
N TYR A 141 -13.99 5.66 8.38
CA TYR A 141 -13.48 5.82 9.73
C TYR A 141 -14.58 5.96 10.79
N ASP A 142 -15.80 6.35 10.42
CA ASP A 142 -16.92 6.50 11.35
C ASP A 142 -17.98 5.39 11.21
N ASN A 143 -17.68 4.36 10.38
CA ASN A 143 -18.52 3.18 10.16
C ASN A 143 -19.93 3.51 9.62
N ASP A 144 -20.12 4.65 8.93
CA ASP A 144 -21.40 5.05 8.34
C ASP A 144 -21.70 4.33 7.02
N GLY A 145 -20.70 3.65 6.50
CA GLY A 145 -20.75 2.85 5.28
C GLY A 145 -20.36 3.63 4.03
N TYR A 146 -19.90 4.85 4.10
CA TYR A 146 -19.36 5.61 2.98
C TYR A 146 -17.86 5.83 3.19
N PRO A 147 -17.02 5.44 2.23
CA PRO A 147 -15.57 5.58 2.41
C PRO A 147 -15.15 7.06 2.44
N ASP A 148 -14.38 7.42 3.46
CA ASP A 148 -13.81 8.74 3.67
C ASP A 148 -12.42 8.85 3.07
N LEU A 149 -11.89 10.08 3.00
CA LEU A 149 -10.62 10.33 2.34
C LEU A 149 -9.69 11.20 3.21
N PHE A 150 -8.54 10.65 3.57
CA PHE A 150 -7.43 11.44 4.11
C PHE A 150 -6.47 11.84 2.98
N VAL A 151 -6.10 13.12 2.93
CA VAL A 151 -5.13 13.67 1.97
C VAL A 151 -3.97 14.28 2.75
N GLY A 152 -2.76 13.72 2.57
CA GLY A 152 -1.53 14.22 3.15
C GLY A 152 -0.69 15.01 2.16
N GLY A 153 0.10 15.98 2.64
CA GLY A 153 0.92 16.80 1.77
C GLY A 153 2.06 17.53 2.48
N VAL A 154 2.68 18.44 1.77
CA VAL A 154 3.77 19.26 2.27
C VAL A 154 3.18 20.31 3.22
N HIS A 155 3.54 20.23 4.50
CA HIS A 155 3.11 21.15 5.57
C HIS A 155 1.59 21.25 5.74
N GLY A 156 0.84 20.26 5.24
CA GLY A 156 -0.61 20.26 5.30
C GLY A 156 -1.21 18.84 5.21
N HIS A 157 -2.47 18.72 5.56
CA HIS A 157 -3.30 17.55 5.34
C HIS A 157 -4.77 17.93 5.49
N THR A 158 -5.65 17.09 4.98
CA THR A 158 -7.10 17.25 5.10
C THR A 158 -7.74 15.88 5.31
N LEU A 159 -8.65 15.79 6.29
CA LEU A 159 -9.59 14.68 6.42
C LEU A 159 -10.92 15.12 5.85
N TYR A 160 -11.37 14.46 4.80
CA TYR A 160 -12.65 14.64 4.15
C TYR A 160 -13.61 13.54 4.58
N HIS A 161 -14.72 13.93 5.22
CA HIS A 161 -15.84 13.04 5.51
C HIS A 161 -16.77 12.98 4.29
N ASN A 162 -17.15 11.78 3.89
CA ASN A 162 -18.09 11.54 2.80
C ASN A 162 -19.53 11.69 3.31
N ASN A 163 -20.25 12.70 2.82
CA ASN A 163 -21.61 13.00 3.28
C ASN A 163 -22.69 12.04 2.77
N GLY A 164 -22.33 10.97 2.05
CA GLY A 164 -23.27 9.97 1.50
C GLY A 164 -24.17 10.49 0.36
N ASN A 165 -23.93 11.69 -0.12
CA ASN A 165 -24.74 12.36 -1.16
C ASN A 165 -23.93 12.79 -2.40
N GLY A 166 -22.70 12.24 -2.53
CA GLY A 166 -21.77 12.57 -3.60
C GLY A 166 -20.89 13.78 -3.31
N THR A 167 -20.93 14.32 -2.09
CA THR A 167 -20.10 15.45 -1.65
C THR A 167 -19.28 15.09 -0.40
N PHE A 168 -18.20 15.85 -0.17
CA PHE A 168 -17.33 15.69 0.98
C PHE A 168 -17.24 16.98 1.80
N SER A 169 -17.01 16.84 3.10
CA SER A 169 -16.79 17.94 4.04
C SER A 169 -15.40 17.85 4.64
N ASP A 170 -14.64 18.95 4.65
CA ASP A 170 -13.40 19.05 5.42
C ASP A 170 -13.73 19.05 6.91
N VAL A 171 -13.35 18.00 7.61
CA VAL A 171 -13.56 17.80 9.05
C VAL A 171 -12.26 17.85 9.85
N THR A 172 -11.14 18.19 9.24
CA THR A 172 -9.78 18.14 9.82
C THR A 172 -9.69 18.78 11.19
N ALA A 173 -10.19 20.00 11.33
CA ALA A 173 -10.15 20.73 12.61
C ALA A 173 -11.10 20.11 13.65
N LYS A 174 -12.30 19.70 13.23
CA LYS A 174 -13.30 19.05 14.09
C LYS A 174 -12.81 17.70 14.58
N ALA A 175 -12.09 16.96 13.73
CA ALA A 175 -11.53 15.65 14.03
C ALA A 175 -10.27 15.70 14.95
N GLY A 176 -9.81 16.89 15.35
CA GLY A 176 -8.62 17.01 16.19
C GLY A 176 -7.29 16.90 15.44
N LEU A 177 -7.32 16.83 14.11
CA LEU A 177 -6.14 16.69 13.25
C LEU A 177 -5.53 18.04 12.83
N GLY A 178 -5.97 19.16 13.38
CA GLY A 178 -5.65 20.50 12.90
C GLY A 178 -4.19 20.96 13.03
N SER A 179 -3.36 20.30 13.85
CA SER A 179 -1.95 20.69 14.02
C SER A 179 -1.08 20.13 12.90
N VAL A 180 -0.50 21.02 12.10
CA VAL A 180 0.46 20.66 11.05
C VAL A 180 1.91 20.92 11.43
N ILE A 181 2.15 21.54 12.59
CA ILE A 181 3.48 21.92 13.10
C ILE A 181 3.83 21.09 14.32
N ASP A 182 4.88 20.30 14.19
CA ASP A 182 5.43 19.57 15.30
C ASP A 182 6.35 20.49 16.14
N PRO A 183 6.25 20.49 17.48
CA PRO A 183 7.07 21.38 18.32
C PRO A 183 8.58 21.16 18.18
N LYS A 184 9.02 19.96 17.85
CA LYS A 184 10.44 19.59 17.72
C LYS A 184 10.93 19.56 16.28
N TYR A 185 10.08 19.12 15.34
CA TYR A 185 10.47 18.84 13.96
C TYR A 185 9.96 19.89 12.96
N GLY A 186 9.16 20.87 13.42
CA GLY A 186 8.57 21.90 12.57
C GLY A 186 7.41 21.40 11.70
N PRO A 187 7.14 22.05 10.57
CA PRO A 187 6.09 21.60 9.66
C PRO A 187 6.37 20.20 9.15
N LEU A 188 5.35 19.32 9.20
CA LEU A 188 5.50 17.93 8.79
C LEU A 188 5.15 17.77 7.31
N TRP A 189 5.90 16.89 6.64
CA TRP A 189 5.65 16.51 5.25
C TRP A 189 5.11 15.08 5.20
N ARG A 190 3.82 14.94 4.92
CA ARG A 190 3.07 13.68 4.93
C ARG A 190 3.14 13.03 3.55
N ALA A 191 3.95 11.97 3.43
CA ALA A 191 4.24 11.31 2.16
C ALA A 191 3.34 10.09 1.90
N ALA A 192 2.87 9.42 2.96
CA ALA A 192 1.94 8.30 2.86
C ALA A 192 1.02 8.26 4.09
N ALA A 193 -0.08 7.53 3.99
CA ALA A 193 -0.97 7.25 5.11
C ALA A 193 -1.69 5.91 4.91
N ALA A 194 -2.15 5.32 6.01
CA ALA A 194 -2.95 4.10 6.01
C ALA A 194 -4.01 4.12 7.10
N TRP A 195 -5.17 3.54 6.81
CA TRP A 195 -6.18 3.22 7.79
C TRP A 195 -5.96 1.81 8.33
N VAL A 196 -6.08 1.66 9.64
CA VAL A 196 -5.82 0.40 10.34
C VAL A 196 -6.50 0.43 11.71
N ASP A 197 -7.08 -0.68 12.15
CA ASP A 197 -7.60 -0.84 13.51
C ASP A 197 -6.47 -1.44 14.38
N VAL A 198 -5.67 -0.58 15.03
CA VAL A 198 -4.45 -1.02 15.74
C VAL A 198 -4.74 -1.71 17.07
N ASN A 199 -5.91 -1.49 17.65
CA ASN A 199 -6.30 -2.00 18.97
C ASN A 199 -7.46 -3.01 18.90
N ASN A 200 -7.93 -3.35 17.69
CA ASN A 200 -9.05 -4.26 17.41
C ASN A 200 -10.35 -3.85 18.13
N ASP A 201 -10.64 -2.53 18.18
CA ASP A 201 -11.88 -2.00 18.78
C ASP A 201 -13.02 -1.82 17.75
N GLY A 202 -12.76 -2.09 16.46
CA GLY A 202 -13.71 -1.98 15.37
C GLY A 202 -13.78 -0.58 14.75
N LEU A 203 -12.85 0.32 15.10
CA LEU A 203 -12.71 1.65 14.53
C LEU A 203 -11.40 1.74 13.74
N LEU A 204 -11.43 2.45 12.64
CA LEU A 204 -10.20 2.69 11.87
C LEU A 204 -9.41 3.84 12.48
N ASP A 205 -8.17 3.56 12.87
CA ASP A 205 -7.16 4.52 13.27
C ASP A 205 -6.37 5.00 12.05
N LEU A 206 -5.71 6.15 12.16
CA LEU A 206 -4.94 6.74 11.07
C LEU A 206 -3.44 6.73 11.37
N VAL A 207 -2.68 6.02 10.54
CA VAL A 207 -1.22 6.07 10.50
C VAL A 207 -0.78 7.05 9.41
N VAL A 208 0.10 8.00 9.76
CA VAL A 208 0.64 8.99 8.82
C VAL A 208 2.16 8.90 8.80
N ILE A 209 2.70 8.73 7.60
CA ILE A 209 4.12 8.58 7.35
C ILE A 209 4.71 9.92 6.91
N ASN A 210 5.69 10.39 7.65
CA ASN A 210 6.34 11.66 7.40
C ASN A 210 7.72 11.46 6.76
N TYR A 211 8.09 12.37 5.85
CA TYR A 211 9.28 12.25 5.02
C TYR A 211 10.46 13.01 5.62
N LEU A 212 10.66 14.24 5.27
CA LEU A 212 11.84 15.00 5.67
C LEU A 212 11.50 16.44 6.09
N GLN A 213 12.44 17.04 6.84
CA GLN A 213 12.37 18.45 7.21
C GLN A 213 12.78 19.30 6.00
N TRP A 214 11.79 19.85 5.32
CA TRP A 214 11.96 20.73 4.19
C TRP A 214 11.33 22.09 4.48
N ASP A 215 11.91 23.15 4.00
CA ASP A 215 11.37 24.50 4.02
C ASP A 215 11.96 25.27 2.85
N LEU A 216 11.13 25.95 2.09
CA LEU A 216 11.51 26.73 0.92
C LEU A 216 12.63 27.75 1.20
N LYS A 217 12.62 28.37 2.41
CA LYS A 217 13.62 29.39 2.80
C LYS A 217 14.99 28.81 3.08
N THR A 218 15.07 27.51 3.39
CA THR A 218 16.32 26.81 3.76
C THR A 218 16.73 25.75 2.76
N GLU A 219 15.95 25.58 1.69
CA GLU A 219 16.25 24.62 0.64
C GLU A 219 17.58 24.93 -0.04
N LYS A 220 18.34 23.88 -0.29
CA LYS A 220 19.66 23.99 -0.90
C LYS A 220 19.56 23.90 -2.42
N LEU A 221 20.46 24.56 -3.11
CA LEU A 221 20.70 24.34 -4.53
C LEU A 221 21.76 23.25 -4.69
N CYS A 222 21.47 22.28 -5.53
CA CYS A 222 22.36 21.16 -5.82
C CYS A 222 22.75 21.15 -7.30
N PRO A 223 23.84 21.85 -7.66
CA PRO A 223 24.32 21.89 -9.03
C PRO A 223 24.84 20.50 -9.44
N PHE A 224 24.40 20.05 -10.62
CA PHE A 224 24.84 18.81 -11.23
C PHE A 224 25.02 19.03 -12.75
N MET A 225 26.16 18.66 -13.30
CA MET A 225 26.49 18.77 -14.74
C MET A 225 26.18 20.15 -15.38
N GLY A 226 26.40 21.25 -14.63
CA GLY A 226 26.22 22.63 -15.12
C GLY A 226 24.79 23.19 -15.03
N ALA A 227 23.85 22.44 -14.45
CA ALA A 227 22.48 22.88 -14.13
C ALA A 227 22.16 22.56 -12.68
N ASN A 228 20.99 23.00 -12.19
CA ASN A 228 20.49 22.58 -10.88
C ASN A 228 19.64 21.32 -11.02
N ASP A 229 19.87 20.35 -10.14
CA ASP A 229 19.03 19.18 -9.98
C ASP A 229 18.51 19.09 -8.53
N TYR A 230 17.66 18.12 -8.26
CA TYR A 230 17.13 17.87 -6.92
C TYR A 230 18.24 17.47 -5.96
N CYS A 231 18.15 17.99 -4.74
CA CYS A 231 19.09 17.64 -3.69
C CYS A 231 18.84 16.25 -3.15
N SER A 232 19.91 15.49 -2.93
CA SER A 232 19.81 14.17 -2.30
C SER A 232 19.12 14.27 -0.93
N PRO A 233 18.18 13.37 -0.61
CA PRO A 233 17.52 13.28 0.69
C PRO A 233 18.50 13.14 1.88
N ARG A 234 19.72 12.72 1.64
CA ARG A 234 20.81 12.66 2.65
C ARG A 234 21.17 14.01 3.23
N LEU A 235 20.85 15.10 2.54
CA LEU A 235 21.11 16.47 3.00
C LEU A 235 20.03 17.01 3.96
N TYR A 236 18.94 16.31 4.10
CA TYR A 236 17.80 16.68 4.95
C TYR A 236 17.67 15.73 6.14
N LYS A 237 17.11 16.23 7.23
CA LYS A 237 16.76 15.42 8.40
C LYS A 237 15.40 14.74 8.19
N GLY A 238 15.25 13.56 8.74
CA GLY A 238 13.98 12.85 8.75
C GLY A 238 12.97 13.44 9.74
N GLN A 239 11.76 12.89 9.69
CA GLN A 239 10.64 13.21 10.59
C GLN A 239 10.07 11.93 11.23
N PRO A 240 9.44 12.01 12.42
CA PRO A 240 8.78 10.86 13.02
C PRO A 240 7.44 10.60 12.35
N ASN A 241 7.00 9.35 12.36
CA ASN A 241 5.66 8.95 11.93
C ASN A 241 4.62 9.26 13.03
N GLN A 242 3.34 9.33 12.64
CA GLN A 242 2.24 9.65 13.53
C GLN A 242 1.19 8.53 13.54
N LEU A 243 0.55 8.33 14.69
CA LEU A 243 -0.62 7.49 14.88
C LEU A 243 -1.70 8.29 15.59
N PHE A 244 -2.88 8.32 15.01
CA PHE A 244 -4.07 8.97 15.56
C PHE A 244 -5.12 7.90 15.87
N LEU A 245 -5.42 7.70 17.16
CA LEU A 245 -6.48 6.79 17.60
C LEU A 245 -7.86 7.43 17.41
N ASN A 246 -8.77 6.66 16.89
CA ASN A 246 -10.16 7.05 16.68
C ASN A 246 -10.99 6.82 17.95
N HIS A 247 -11.77 7.80 18.37
CA HIS A 247 -12.66 7.69 19.53
C HIS A 247 -14.09 7.26 19.19
N GLY A 248 -14.41 7.05 17.90
CA GLY A 248 -15.75 6.67 17.45
C GLY A 248 -16.79 7.78 17.51
N ASP A 249 -16.40 9.00 17.84
CA ASP A 249 -17.26 10.20 17.87
C ASP A 249 -16.89 11.23 16.79
N GLY A 250 -16.04 10.79 15.81
CA GLY A 250 -15.50 11.61 14.74
C GLY A 250 -14.27 12.42 15.15
N THR A 251 -13.68 12.14 16.32
CA THR A 251 -12.44 12.77 16.79
C THR A 251 -11.30 11.76 16.95
N PHE A 252 -10.07 12.25 16.88
CA PHE A 252 -8.85 11.47 16.98
C PHE A 252 -7.89 12.05 18.02
N GLU A 253 -7.10 11.18 18.66
CA GLU A 253 -6.02 11.53 19.57
C GLU A 253 -4.66 11.15 18.97
N ASP A 254 -3.69 12.08 18.95
CA ASP A 254 -2.30 11.77 18.60
C ASP A 254 -1.65 10.97 19.73
N VAL A 255 -1.46 9.68 19.50
CA VAL A 255 -0.84 8.72 20.43
C VAL A 255 0.54 8.26 19.97
N SER A 256 1.15 8.95 19.01
CA SER A 256 2.42 8.59 18.38
C SER A 256 3.55 8.33 19.37
N GLU A 257 3.64 9.14 20.44
CA GLU A 257 4.63 8.96 21.51
C GLU A 257 4.30 7.72 22.35
N LYS A 258 3.05 7.60 22.80
CA LYS A 258 2.56 6.52 23.67
C LYS A 258 2.70 5.15 22.99
N TRP A 259 2.43 5.10 21.68
CA TRP A 259 2.50 3.88 20.89
C TRP A 259 3.89 3.62 20.28
N GLY A 260 4.89 4.46 20.55
CA GLY A 260 6.29 4.19 20.20
C GLY A 260 6.73 4.62 18.79
N LEU A 261 5.82 5.03 17.88
CA LEU A 261 6.19 5.42 16.52
C LEU A 261 7.13 6.63 16.51
N ARG A 262 6.90 7.59 17.41
CA ARG A 262 7.64 8.84 17.48
C ARG A 262 9.11 8.67 17.88
N ALA A 263 9.46 7.56 18.51
CA ALA A 263 10.84 7.23 18.88
C ALA A 263 11.73 6.98 17.67
N HIS A 264 11.14 6.62 16.52
CA HIS A 264 11.84 6.24 15.30
C HIS A 264 11.68 7.32 14.24
N VAL A 265 12.80 7.99 13.92
CA VAL A 265 12.85 9.09 12.95
C VAL A 265 13.42 8.58 11.65
N GLY A 266 12.63 8.65 10.59
CA GLY A 266 13.00 8.19 9.27
C GLY A 266 12.72 9.23 8.18
N LYS A 267 12.77 8.78 6.94
CA LYS A 267 12.36 9.51 5.74
C LYS A 267 11.32 8.65 5.01
N GLY A 268 10.17 8.49 5.67
CA GLY A 268 9.15 7.56 5.24
C GLY A 268 8.53 7.93 3.90
N MET A 269 8.33 6.93 3.03
CA MET A 269 7.80 7.10 1.67
C MET A 269 6.60 6.21 1.38
N GLY A 270 6.50 5.08 2.02
CA GLY A 270 5.41 4.13 1.85
C GLY A 270 5.09 3.41 3.16
N VAL A 271 3.89 2.89 3.27
CA VAL A 271 3.45 2.06 4.40
C VAL A 271 2.67 0.86 3.88
N GLY A 272 3.04 -0.32 4.34
CA GLY A 272 2.28 -1.57 4.16
C GLY A 272 1.69 -2.00 5.50
N VAL A 273 0.48 -2.52 5.49
CA VAL A 273 -0.26 -2.97 6.67
C VAL A 273 -0.61 -4.45 6.52
N ALA A 274 -0.14 -5.29 7.42
CA ALA A 274 -0.48 -6.71 7.47
C ALA A 274 -0.17 -7.29 8.87
N ASP A 275 -0.82 -8.37 9.23
CA ASP A 275 -0.50 -9.20 10.40
C ASP A 275 0.55 -10.25 9.97
N TYR A 276 1.85 -9.93 10.11
CA TYR A 276 2.90 -10.74 9.50
C TYR A 276 3.19 -12.05 10.26
N ASP A 277 2.93 -12.09 11.56
CA ASP A 277 3.15 -13.28 12.40
C ASP A 277 1.85 -14.03 12.74
N LEU A 278 0.71 -13.56 12.21
CA LEU A 278 -0.62 -14.12 12.35
C LEU A 278 -1.11 -14.15 13.81
N ASP A 279 -0.72 -13.17 14.62
CA ASP A 279 -1.14 -13.06 16.00
C ASP A 279 -2.49 -12.33 16.19
N GLY A 280 -3.09 -11.85 15.11
CA GLY A 280 -4.38 -11.17 15.06
C GLY A 280 -4.30 -9.67 15.24
N ARG A 281 -3.12 -9.08 15.20
CA ARG A 281 -2.89 -7.63 15.29
C ARG A 281 -2.18 -7.13 14.03
N PRO A 282 -2.63 -6.03 13.43
CA PRO A 282 -1.97 -5.48 12.26
C PRO A 282 -0.64 -4.82 12.61
N ASP A 283 0.39 -5.12 11.82
CA ASP A 283 1.74 -4.55 11.87
C ASP A 283 1.95 -3.55 10.74
N LEU A 284 3.00 -2.73 10.84
CA LEU A 284 3.30 -1.69 9.86
C LEU A 284 4.71 -1.86 9.31
N PHE A 285 4.85 -2.00 8.00
CA PHE A 285 6.14 -1.87 7.33
C PHE A 285 6.25 -0.47 6.70
N VAL A 286 7.30 0.26 7.02
CA VAL A 286 7.54 1.62 6.51
C VAL A 286 8.85 1.66 5.74
N THR A 287 8.76 2.00 4.45
CA THR A 287 9.94 2.25 3.63
C THR A 287 10.53 3.62 3.93
N ASN A 288 11.84 3.69 3.96
CA ASN A 288 12.57 4.95 4.18
C ASN A 288 13.54 5.24 3.03
N ASP A 289 13.56 6.48 2.58
CA ASP A 289 14.49 6.94 1.55
C ASP A 289 15.89 7.19 2.15
N THR A 290 16.89 6.49 1.63
CA THR A 290 18.30 6.59 2.06
C THR A 290 18.53 6.36 3.56
N SER A 291 17.71 5.52 4.18
CA SER A 291 17.79 5.09 5.57
C SER A 291 17.30 3.64 5.69
N TYR A 292 17.43 3.03 6.87
CA TYR A 292 16.85 1.72 7.11
C TYR A 292 15.32 1.79 7.20
N ASN A 293 14.64 0.74 6.73
CA ASN A 293 13.20 0.61 6.82
C ASN A 293 12.78 0.28 8.26
N PHE A 294 11.51 0.52 8.58
CA PHE A 294 10.94 0.12 9.87
C PHE A 294 9.93 -1.01 9.68
N LEU A 295 9.94 -1.95 10.60
CA LEU A 295 8.84 -2.89 10.82
C LEU A 295 8.36 -2.70 12.27
N PHE A 296 7.19 -2.13 12.41
CA PHE A 296 6.56 -1.89 13.69
C PHE A 296 5.65 -3.07 14.02
N HIS A 297 6.12 -3.94 14.92
CA HIS A 297 5.33 -5.05 15.45
C HIS A 297 4.34 -4.55 16.51
N ASN A 298 3.07 -4.91 16.34
CA ASN A 298 1.99 -4.49 17.23
C ASN A 298 1.84 -5.44 18.42
N THR A 299 2.20 -4.98 19.61
CA THR A 299 2.08 -5.78 20.84
C THR A 299 0.69 -5.70 21.50
N GLY A 300 -0.27 -5.00 20.86
CA GLY A 300 -1.62 -4.72 21.40
C GLY A 300 -1.71 -3.52 22.33
N GLN A 301 -0.57 -2.93 22.69
CA GLN A 301 -0.50 -1.72 23.54
C GLN A 301 0.44 -0.65 22.98
N LYS A 302 1.37 -1.04 22.15
CA LYS A 302 2.35 -0.19 21.47
C LYS A 302 2.95 -0.93 20.29
N PHE A 303 3.62 -0.19 19.44
CA PHE A 303 4.48 -0.74 18.42
C PHE A 303 5.92 -0.89 18.93
N GLU A 304 6.56 -2.00 18.57
CA GLU A 304 8.00 -2.23 18.77
C GLU A 304 8.68 -2.30 17.38
N GLU A 305 9.72 -1.51 17.17
CA GLU A 305 10.46 -1.51 15.91
C GLU A 305 11.40 -2.71 15.88
N VAL A 306 11.17 -3.64 14.96
CA VAL A 306 11.83 -4.96 14.89
C VAL A 306 12.50 -5.25 13.53
N ALA A 307 12.61 -4.27 12.62
CA ALA A 307 13.06 -4.50 11.25
C ALA A 307 14.45 -5.16 11.15
N PHE A 308 15.38 -4.84 12.05
CA PHE A 308 16.69 -5.48 12.11
C PHE A 308 16.60 -6.94 12.59
N GLN A 309 15.75 -7.22 13.58
CA GLN A 309 15.56 -8.58 14.11
C GLN A 309 14.89 -9.49 13.07
N GLU A 310 13.93 -8.93 12.33
CA GLU A 310 13.14 -9.65 11.34
C GLU A 310 13.78 -9.67 9.94
N GLY A 311 14.93 -8.97 9.75
CA GLY A 311 15.72 -9.03 8.52
C GLY A 311 15.24 -8.16 7.38
N VAL A 312 14.40 -7.12 7.63
CA VAL A 312 13.81 -6.25 6.59
C VAL A 312 14.29 -4.79 6.65
N ALA A 313 15.19 -4.47 7.59
CA ALA A 313 15.69 -3.10 7.74
C ALA A 313 16.50 -2.60 6.54
N LEU A 314 17.24 -3.51 5.90
CA LEU A 314 18.16 -3.25 4.79
C LEU A 314 17.98 -4.30 3.71
N GLU A 315 18.42 -4.00 2.49
CA GLU A 315 18.55 -5.02 1.46
C GLU A 315 19.81 -5.90 1.72
N GLU A 316 19.97 -7.00 0.99
CA GLU A 316 20.98 -8.03 1.25
C GLU A 316 22.44 -7.52 1.28
N SER A 317 22.77 -6.43 0.55
CA SER A 317 24.13 -5.86 0.62
C SER A 317 24.41 -5.11 1.91
N GLY A 318 23.38 -4.79 2.69
CA GLY A 318 23.45 -3.96 3.89
C GLY A 318 23.51 -2.46 3.61
N ASP A 319 23.28 -2.05 2.37
CA ASP A 319 23.30 -0.62 1.98
C ASP A 319 21.94 0.05 2.26
N PHE A 320 22.00 1.36 2.55
CA PHE A 320 20.81 2.21 2.55
C PHE A 320 20.41 2.52 1.12
N ILE A 321 19.22 2.11 0.74
CA ILE A 321 18.63 2.40 -0.56
C ILE A 321 17.47 3.39 -0.45
N SER A 322 17.03 3.90 -1.59
CA SER A 322 15.93 4.87 -1.66
C SER A 322 14.59 4.12 -1.71
N GLY A 323 14.14 3.63 -0.54
CA GLY A 323 12.85 2.96 -0.44
C GLY A 323 11.71 3.92 -0.76
N MET A 324 10.89 3.58 -1.77
CA MET A 324 9.71 4.33 -2.20
C MET A 324 8.42 3.65 -1.70
N GLY A 325 7.48 3.37 -2.56
CA GLY A 325 6.28 2.63 -2.22
C GLY A 325 6.54 1.16 -1.89
N THR A 326 5.56 0.54 -1.24
CA THR A 326 5.60 -0.85 -0.79
C THR A 326 4.24 -1.53 -0.99
N ASP A 327 4.23 -2.85 -1.01
CA ASP A 327 3.04 -3.69 -0.79
C ASP A 327 3.40 -4.82 0.17
N PHE A 328 2.45 -5.21 1.00
CA PHE A 328 2.65 -6.18 2.07
C PHE A 328 1.58 -7.27 1.96
N ARG A 329 1.78 -8.23 1.04
CA ARG A 329 0.83 -9.32 0.73
C ARG A 329 1.52 -10.64 0.50
N ASP A 330 0.81 -11.73 0.76
CA ASP A 330 1.24 -13.09 0.42
C ASP A 330 1.33 -13.24 -1.10
N CYS A 331 2.54 -13.30 -1.66
CA CYS A 331 2.78 -13.47 -3.08
C CYS A 331 3.11 -14.93 -3.47
N ASN A 332 3.37 -15.79 -2.48
CA ASN A 332 3.80 -17.18 -2.69
C ASN A 332 2.75 -18.21 -2.26
N ASN A 333 1.57 -17.76 -1.77
CA ASN A 333 0.46 -18.58 -1.31
C ASN A 333 0.81 -19.51 -0.14
N ASP A 334 1.73 -19.13 0.75
CA ASP A 334 2.07 -19.89 1.95
C ASP A 334 1.26 -19.52 3.20
N GLY A 335 0.45 -18.46 3.11
CA GLY A 335 -0.44 -17.97 4.15
C GLY A 335 0.14 -16.86 5.01
N TYR A 336 1.36 -16.42 4.73
CA TYR A 336 2.02 -15.32 5.44
C TYR A 336 2.30 -14.16 4.49
N PRO A 337 2.02 -12.91 4.89
CA PRO A 337 2.31 -11.75 4.05
C PRO A 337 3.81 -11.58 3.80
N ASP A 338 4.18 -11.33 2.53
CA ASP A 338 5.52 -11.00 2.06
C ASP A 338 5.63 -9.50 1.83
N ILE A 339 6.85 -8.96 1.81
CA ILE A 339 7.10 -7.54 1.60
C ILE A 339 7.81 -7.33 0.27
N ILE A 340 7.26 -6.47 -0.58
CA ILE A 340 7.95 -5.86 -1.71
C ILE A 340 8.07 -4.36 -1.46
N PHE A 341 9.21 -3.78 -1.74
CA PHE A 341 9.30 -2.34 -1.95
C PHE A 341 10.19 -2.03 -3.15
N VAL A 342 10.07 -0.82 -3.66
CA VAL A 342 10.78 -0.42 -4.87
C VAL A 342 11.76 0.72 -4.55
N ALA A 343 12.82 0.79 -5.34
CA ALA A 343 13.87 1.77 -5.15
C ALA A 343 14.38 2.31 -6.49
N LEU A 344 15.44 3.11 -6.47
CA LEU A 344 16.00 3.73 -7.65
C LEU A 344 16.96 2.79 -8.40
N ASN A 345 17.36 3.22 -9.58
CA ASN A 345 18.33 2.54 -10.43
C ASN A 345 19.59 2.11 -9.66
N ASN A 346 20.07 0.90 -9.91
CA ASN A 346 21.16 0.19 -9.22
C ASN A 346 20.88 -0.25 -7.76
N GLN A 347 19.67 -0.03 -7.27
CA GLN A 347 19.24 -0.39 -5.91
C GLN A 347 18.25 -1.56 -5.87
N THR A 348 17.81 -2.04 -7.03
CA THR A 348 16.87 -3.16 -7.20
C THR A 348 15.48 -2.95 -6.55
N PHE A 349 14.63 -3.97 -6.58
CA PHE A 349 13.34 -4.00 -5.87
C PHE A 349 13.37 -5.22 -4.94
N PRO A 350 13.73 -5.01 -3.65
CA PRO A 350 13.85 -6.11 -2.70
C PRO A 350 12.50 -6.78 -2.43
N LEU A 351 12.46 -8.11 -2.55
CA LEU A 351 11.33 -8.95 -2.18
C LEU A 351 11.74 -9.82 -0.98
N PHE A 352 11.07 -9.64 0.13
CA PHE A 352 11.27 -10.35 1.37
C PHE A 352 10.16 -11.38 1.57
N LEU A 353 10.50 -12.66 1.54
CA LEU A 353 9.56 -13.74 1.82
C LEU A 353 9.51 -14.03 3.32
N ASN A 354 8.32 -14.13 3.84
CA ASN A 354 8.04 -14.38 5.25
C ASN A 354 8.37 -15.84 5.64
N LYS A 355 9.05 -16.04 6.76
CA LYS A 355 9.40 -17.35 7.30
C LYS A 355 8.40 -17.86 8.34
N ALA A 356 7.14 -17.87 8.00
CA ALA A 356 6.06 -18.29 8.88
C ALA A 356 6.05 -17.50 10.21
N GLY A 357 6.07 -16.17 10.11
CA GLY A 357 6.01 -15.24 11.24
C GLY A 357 7.30 -15.15 12.07
N ARG A 358 8.43 -15.61 11.55
CA ARG A 358 9.72 -15.63 12.26
C ARG A 358 10.82 -14.92 11.50
N GLY A 359 10.49 -13.75 10.95
CA GLY A 359 11.36 -12.95 10.13
C GLY A 359 11.22 -13.23 8.64
N PHE A 360 12.09 -12.62 7.85
CA PHE A 360 12.03 -12.64 6.41
C PHE A 360 13.37 -12.98 5.79
N ASP A 361 13.34 -13.56 4.60
CA ASP A 361 14.51 -13.77 3.74
C ASP A 361 14.35 -13.00 2.44
N GLU A 362 15.35 -12.21 2.02
CA GLU A 362 15.33 -11.58 0.71
C GLU A 362 15.50 -12.61 -0.39
N ALA A 363 14.49 -12.72 -1.26
CA ALA A 363 14.42 -13.74 -2.30
C ALA A 363 14.79 -13.23 -3.71
N GLY A 364 15.08 -11.95 -3.86
CA GLY A 364 15.26 -11.31 -5.16
C GLY A 364 16.34 -11.93 -6.04
N PHE A 365 17.39 -12.49 -5.46
CA PHE A 365 18.46 -13.17 -6.18
C PHE A 365 18.01 -14.56 -6.69
N GLN A 366 17.37 -15.34 -5.82
CA GLN A 366 16.96 -16.72 -6.16
C GLN A 366 15.85 -16.75 -7.22
N ASN A 367 14.90 -15.83 -7.14
CA ASN A 367 13.77 -15.75 -8.07
C ASN A 367 14.01 -14.87 -9.31
N GLY A 368 15.20 -14.23 -9.41
CA GLY A 368 15.62 -13.43 -10.56
C GLY A 368 15.11 -11.98 -10.57
N LEU A 369 14.30 -11.56 -9.61
CA LEU A 369 13.73 -10.21 -9.57
C LEU A 369 14.82 -9.13 -9.43
N ARG A 370 15.84 -9.39 -8.63
CA ARG A 370 17.00 -8.50 -8.43
C ARG A 370 17.71 -8.15 -9.74
N GLU A 371 17.95 -9.14 -10.60
CA GLU A 371 18.60 -8.91 -11.88
C GLU A 371 17.70 -8.13 -12.85
N LEU A 372 16.42 -8.46 -12.91
CA LEU A 372 15.43 -7.79 -13.75
C LEU A 372 15.30 -6.30 -13.39
N THR A 373 15.39 -5.95 -12.10
CA THR A 373 15.07 -4.61 -11.61
C THR A 373 16.29 -3.68 -11.45
N ARG A 374 17.51 -4.20 -11.63
CA ARG A 374 18.75 -3.49 -11.40
C ARG A 374 18.88 -2.15 -12.16
N SER A 375 18.36 -2.06 -13.38
CA SER A 375 18.38 -0.84 -14.20
C SER A 375 17.09 -0.03 -14.11
N MET A 376 16.21 -0.35 -13.17
CA MET A 376 14.89 0.24 -13.04
C MET A 376 14.83 1.20 -11.85
N SER A 377 13.99 2.24 -11.98
CA SER A 377 13.58 3.09 -10.87
C SER A 377 12.08 2.92 -10.69
N GLY A 378 11.64 2.51 -9.49
CA GLY A 378 10.24 2.28 -9.17
C GLY A 378 9.70 3.29 -8.15
N TYR A 379 8.38 3.53 -8.21
CA TYR A 379 7.68 4.35 -7.22
C TYR A 379 6.57 3.58 -6.51
N GLY A 380 5.58 3.07 -7.23
CA GLY A 380 4.45 2.34 -6.66
C GLY A 380 4.45 0.88 -7.12
N PRO A 381 4.65 -0.09 -6.22
CA PRO A 381 4.41 -1.50 -6.48
C PRO A 381 3.01 -1.92 -6.07
N GLY A 382 2.50 -3.03 -6.63
CA GLY A 382 1.30 -3.70 -6.15
C GLY A 382 1.23 -5.15 -6.62
N PHE A 383 0.87 -6.05 -5.69
CA PHE A 383 0.67 -7.47 -5.95
C PHE A 383 -0.79 -7.77 -6.26
N PHE A 384 -1.06 -8.11 -7.51
CA PHE A 384 -2.39 -8.52 -7.99
C PHE A 384 -2.27 -9.62 -9.04
N ASP A 385 -3.26 -10.50 -9.10
CA ASP A 385 -3.34 -11.57 -10.10
C ASP A 385 -3.95 -11.03 -11.40
N PHE A 386 -3.12 -10.61 -12.35
CA PHE A 386 -3.56 -9.95 -13.58
C PHE A 386 -4.05 -10.93 -14.66
N ASP A 387 -3.74 -12.20 -14.59
CA ASP A 387 -4.22 -13.21 -15.54
C ASP A 387 -5.14 -14.27 -14.89
N ASN A 388 -5.52 -14.03 -13.63
CA ASN A 388 -6.43 -14.86 -12.83
C ASN A 388 -5.95 -16.31 -12.70
N ASP A 389 -4.63 -16.56 -12.70
CA ASP A 389 -4.06 -17.91 -12.62
C ASP A 389 -3.91 -18.43 -11.19
N GLY A 390 -4.16 -17.58 -10.18
CA GLY A 390 -4.07 -17.87 -8.75
C GLY A 390 -2.75 -17.44 -8.11
N TRP A 391 -1.86 -16.78 -8.85
CA TRP A 391 -0.60 -16.23 -8.36
C TRP A 391 -0.57 -14.72 -8.56
N LYS A 392 -0.27 -13.99 -7.50
CA LYS A 392 -0.19 -12.52 -7.61
C LYS A 392 1.06 -12.11 -8.36
N ASP A 393 0.88 -11.40 -9.45
CA ASP A 393 1.92 -10.71 -10.20
C ASP A 393 2.29 -9.37 -9.52
N LEU A 394 3.37 -8.75 -9.97
CA LEU A 394 3.81 -7.46 -9.46
C LEU A 394 3.73 -6.40 -10.56
N PHE A 395 2.90 -5.38 -10.38
CA PHE A 395 2.96 -4.16 -11.20
C PHE A 395 3.83 -3.11 -10.52
N VAL A 396 4.62 -2.35 -11.30
CA VAL A 396 5.43 -1.24 -10.79
C VAL A 396 5.30 -0.02 -11.70
N SER A 397 4.86 1.11 -11.12
CA SER A 397 4.97 2.43 -11.74
C SER A 397 6.42 2.90 -11.71
N ARG A 398 6.96 3.38 -12.84
CA ARG A 398 8.39 3.60 -13.00
C ARG A 398 8.75 5.01 -13.50
N GLY A 399 9.85 5.55 -12.98
CA GLY A 399 10.40 6.83 -13.36
C GLY A 399 11.50 7.25 -12.37
N HIS A 400 12.49 8.03 -12.81
CA HIS A 400 13.55 8.51 -11.93
C HIS A 400 13.15 9.82 -11.22
N VAL A 401 13.83 10.15 -10.13
CA VAL A 401 13.62 11.40 -9.39
C VAL A 401 14.32 12.58 -10.06
N GLU A 402 15.51 12.36 -10.59
CA GLU A 402 16.37 13.40 -11.15
C GLU A 402 15.83 13.94 -12.49
N ARG A 403 16.31 15.09 -12.89
CA ARG A 403 15.91 15.79 -14.13
C ARG A 403 17.00 15.75 -15.20
N ILE A 404 18.26 15.59 -14.78
CA ILE A 404 19.40 15.60 -15.67
C ILE A 404 19.79 14.16 -15.99
N PRO A 405 19.61 13.70 -17.25
CA PRO A 405 19.91 12.32 -17.62
C PRO A 405 21.43 12.08 -17.58
N THR A 406 21.81 10.88 -17.18
CA THR A 406 23.18 10.40 -17.24
C THR A 406 23.30 9.21 -18.19
N ALA A 407 24.53 8.75 -18.45
CA ALA A 407 24.74 7.53 -19.22
C ALA A 407 24.27 6.27 -18.46
N SER A 408 24.09 6.38 -17.14
CA SER A 408 23.81 5.24 -16.25
C SER A 408 22.33 4.90 -16.11
N TYR A 409 21.44 5.86 -16.36
CA TYR A 409 20.00 5.65 -16.20
C TYR A 409 19.16 6.57 -17.09
N ARG A 410 17.92 6.15 -17.35
CA ARG A 410 16.87 6.94 -18.00
C ARG A 410 15.98 7.57 -16.93
N ILE A 411 15.61 8.82 -17.13
CA ILE A 411 14.69 9.55 -16.25
C ILE A 411 13.26 9.05 -16.49
N ASP A 412 12.82 9.13 -17.75
CA ASP A 412 11.53 8.64 -18.18
C ASP A 412 11.61 7.12 -18.43
N GLN A 413 10.74 6.36 -17.78
CA GLN A 413 10.69 4.90 -17.87
C GLN A 413 9.28 4.43 -18.20
N TYR A 414 9.15 3.25 -18.81
CA TYR A 414 7.87 2.58 -18.98
C TYR A 414 7.49 1.88 -17.66
N ASN A 415 6.19 1.81 -17.35
CA ASN A 415 5.68 0.92 -16.32
C ASN A 415 5.99 -0.54 -16.67
N THR A 416 6.02 -1.43 -15.69
CA THR A 416 6.34 -2.84 -15.92
C THR A 416 5.44 -3.72 -15.05
N VAL A 417 4.89 -4.78 -15.62
CA VAL A 417 4.34 -5.89 -14.86
C VAL A 417 5.35 -7.04 -14.86
N PHE A 418 5.56 -7.62 -13.68
CA PHE A 418 6.39 -8.79 -13.50
C PHE A 418 5.47 -9.98 -13.24
N ARG A 419 5.52 -10.96 -14.11
CA ARG A 419 4.72 -12.16 -13.95
C ARG A 419 5.32 -13.07 -12.90
N ASN A 420 4.46 -13.52 -11.97
CA ASN A 420 4.80 -14.51 -10.96
C ASN A 420 4.81 -15.92 -11.57
N PRO A 421 5.93 -16.63 -11.50
CA PRO A 421 6.03 -17.98 -12.08
C PRO A 421 5.42 -19.06 -11.19
N GLY A 422 4.87 -18.71 -10.03
CA GLY A 422 4.53 -19.68 -8.99
C GLY A 422 5.79 -20.22 -8.26
N PRO A 423 5.70 -21.40 -7.62
CA PRO A 423 6.65 -21.82 -6.58
C PRO A 423 8.06 -22.18 -7.08
N THR A 424 8.27 -22.42 -8.37
CA THR A 424 9.52 -23.00 -8.88
C THR A 424 10.18 -22.25 -10.02
N GLY A 425 9.62 -21.11 -10.42
CA GLY A 425 10.10 -20.35 -11.57
C GLY A 425 10.90 -19.11 -11.21
N LYS A 426 11.21 -18.33 -12.24
CA LYS A 426 11.78 -16.98 -12.11
C LYS A 426 10.77 -15.96 -12.61
N TRP A 427 10.72 -14.83 -11.94
CA TRP A 427 9.90 -13.69 -12.37
C TRP A 427 10.26 -13.28 -13.80
N GLN A 428 9.28 -12.77 -14.53
CA GLN A 428 9.44 -12.32 -15.91
C GLN A 428 8.94 -10.89 -16.03
N ALA A 429 9.78 -9.97 -16.48
CA ALA A 429 9.40 -8.59 -16.74
C ALA A 429 8.70 -8.49 -18.11
N LEU A 430 7.44 -8.05 -18.11
CA LEU A 430 6.60 -7.91 -19.30
C LEU A 430 6.27 -6.42 -19.49
N THR A 431 7.07 -5.68 -20.23
CA THR A 431 6.82 -4.26 -20.51
C THR A 431 6.15 -4.10 -21.89
N ALA A 432 6.84 -4.47 -22.93
CA ALA A 432 6.32 -4.39 -24.30
C ALA A 432 5.29 -5.50 -24.58
N GLU A 433 5.56 -6.68 -24.06
CA GLU A 433 4.69 -7.86 -24.21
C GLU A 433 3.32 -7.62 -23.56
N ALA A 434 3.28 -6.88 -22.45
CA ALA A 434 2.03 -6.50 -21.79
C ALA A 434 1.36 -5.24 -22.37
N GLY A 435 1.91 -4.65 -23.45
CA GLY A 435 1.35 -3.46 -24.08
C GLY A 435 1.65 -2.14 -23.39
N LEU A 436 2.48 -2.14 -22.31
CA LEU A 436 2.78 -0.95 -21.50
C LEU A 436 3.67 0.09 -22.22
N THR A 437 4.07 -0.19 -23.46
CA THR A 437 4.74 0.77 -24.37
C THR A 437 3.77 1.58 -25.24
N ALA A 438 2.46 1.42 -25.07
CA ALA A 438 1.45 2.19 -25.78
C ALA A 438 1.45 3.68 -25.38
N SER A 439 1.94 4.02 -24.17
CA SER A 439 2.27 5.39 -23.75
C SER A 439 3.78 5.63 -23.88
N PRO A 440 4.23 6.85 -24.17
CA PRO A 440 5.64 7.19 -24.07
C PRO A 440 6.16 7.02 -22.63
N PRO A 441 7.45 6.71 -22.43
CA PRO A 441 8.02 6.64 -21.10
C PRO A 441 7.89 7.98 -20.38
N ALA A 442 7.71 7.94 -19.05
CA ALA A 442 7.48 9.12 -18.24
C ALA A 442 8.09 8.99 -16.83
N ARG A 443 7.99 10.06 -16.04
CA ARG A 443 8.31 10.04 -14.60
C ARG A 443 7.05 9.64 -13.82
N HIS A 444 6.73 8.35 -13.82
CA HIS A 444 5.56 7.85 -13.11
C HIS A 444 5.77 7.91 -11.59
N ARG A 445 4.64 7.99 -10.84
CA ARG A 445 4.62 8.10 -9.38
C ARG A 445 3.63 7.12 -8.77
N GLY A 446 2.49 7.58 -8.28
CA GLY A 446 1.47 6.73 -7.70
C GLY A 446 0.92 5.72 -8.68
N CYS A 447 0.49 4.58 -8.16
CA CYS A 447 -0.41 3.65 -8.83
C CYS A 447 -1.46 3.13 -7.86
N ALA A 448 -2.65 2.85 -8.38
CA ALA A 448 -3.74 2.24 -7.64
C ALA A 448 -4.49 1.25 -8.54
N PHE A 449 -5.27 0.37 -7.94
CA PHE A 449 -5.78 -0.82 -8.59
C PHE A 449 -7.29 -0.96 -8.37
N GLY A 450 -8.00 -1.49 -9.36
CA GLY A 450 -9.42 -1.76 -9.31
C GLY A 450 -9.90 -2.35 -10.62
N ASP A 451 -11.06 -2.97 -10.64
CA ASP A 451 -11.73 -3.43 -11.86
C ASP A 451 -12.68 -2.31 -12.32
N PHE A 452 -12.24 -1.48 -13.29
CA PHE A 452 -12.99 -0.29 -13.71
C PHE A 452 -14.14 -0.58 -14.68
N ASP A 453 -14.17 -1.72 -15.32
CA ASP A 453 -15.24 -2.08 -16.27
C ASP A 453 -16.06 -3.32 -15.86
N GLY A 454 -15.77 -3.91 -14.68
CA GLY A 454 -16.54 -4.98 -14.09
C GLY A 454 -16.35 -6.33 -14.76
N ASP A 455 -15.19 -6.54 -15.41
CA ASP A 455 -14.91 -7.76 -16.18
C ASP A 455 -14.14 -8.82 -15.37
N GLY A 456 -13.81 -8.55 -14.12
CA GLY A 456 -13.12 -9.45 -13.20
C GLY A 456 -11.62 -9.52 -13.41
N ARG A 457 -11.03 -8.56 -14.08
CA ARG A 457 -9.59 -8.41 -14.23
C ARG A 457 -9.16 -7.09 -13.62
N VAL A 458 -8.14 -7.13 -12.79
CA VAL A 458 -7.64 -5.93 -12.11
C VAL A 458 -6.97 -5.00 -13.11
N ASP A 459 -7.45 -3.77 -13.19
CA ASP A 459 -6.89 -2.66 -13.95
C ASP A 459 -5.94 -1.83 -13.08
N VAL A 460 -5.16 -0.97 -13.71
CA VAL A 460 -4.19 -0.10 -13.01
C VAL A 460 -4.32 1.34 -13.46
N VAL A 461 -4.37 2.27 -12.51
CA VAL A 461 -4.25 3.70 -12.78
C VAL A 461 -2.90 4.21 -12.27
N VAL A 462 -2.22 5.04 -13.08
CA VAL A 462 -0.86 5.53 -12.80
C VAL A 462 -0.78 7.02 -13.06
N THR A 463 -0.14 7.77 -12.15
CA THR A 463 0.20 9.19 -12.39
C THR A 463 1.59 9.35 -12.95
N ALA A 464 1.80 10.43 -13.71
CA ALA A 464 3.11 10.83 -14.20
C ALA A 464 3.26 12.36 -14.12
N ILE A 465 4.40 12.83 -13.63
CA ILE A 465 4.68 14.27 -13.45
C ILE A 465 4.63 14.99 -14.80
N GLY A 466 3.83 16.07 -14.85
CA GLY A 466 3.67 16.91 -16.05
C GLY A 466 2.92 16.22 -17.20
N ARG A 467 2.16 15.16 -16.93
CA ARG A 467 1.41 14.39 -17.95
C ARG A 467 0.02 14.00 -17.47
N ALA A 468 -0.81 13.58 -18.42
CA ALA A 468 -2.08 12.94 -18.11
C ALA A 468 -1.85 11.60 -17.41
N PRO A 469 -2.71 11.22 -16.44
CA PRO A 469 -2.67 9.89 -15.85
C PRO A 469 -3.03 8.82 -16.88
N GLU A 470 -2.47 7.65 -16.68
CA GLU A 470 -2.65 6.48 -17.51
C GLU A 470 -3.58 5.49 -16.79
N ILE A 471 -4.65 5.05 -17.46
CA ILE A 471 -5.47 3.93 -17.02
C ILE A 471 -5.14 2.76 -17.92
N TRP A 472 -4.54 1.75 -17.35
CA TRP A 472 -4.16 0.51 -17.98
C TRP A 472 -5.25 -0.53 -17.76
N MET A 473 -6.21 -0.58 -18.72
CA MET A 473 -7.30 -1.54 -18.71
C MET A 473 -6.77 -2.94 -19.03
N ASN A 474 -6.98 -3.88 -18.14
CA ASN A 474 -6.52 -5.25 -18.30
C ASN A 474 -7.34 -5.99 -19.38
N ARG A 475 -6.65 -6.44 -20.40
CA ARG A 475 -7.23 -7.17 -21.55
C ARG A 475 -6.56 -8.52 -21.75
N SER A 476 -6.10 -9.13 -20.64
CA SER A 476 -5.40 -10.42 -20.65
C SER A 476 -6.23 -11.50 -21.33
N PRO A 477 -5.81 -12.01 -22.50
CA PRO A 477 -6.57 -13.02 -23.23
C PRO A 477 -6.46 -14.39 -22.55
N GLY A 478 -7.59 -15.05 -22.33
CA GLY A 478 -7.63 -16.36 -21.69
C GLY A 478 -7.34 -16.32 -20.19
N ALA A 479 -7.51 -15.16 -19.55
CA ALA A 479 -7.49 -15.04 -18.11
C ALA A 479 -8.44 -16.08 -17.46
N GLY A 480 -8.04 -16.58 -16.29
CA GLY A 480 -8.79 -17.58 -15.54
C GLY A 480 -10.13 -17.06 -15.01
N HIS A 481 -10.89 -17.94 -14.36
CA HIS A 481 -12.03 -17.55 -13.53
C HIS A 481 -11.57 -16.74 -12.32
N TRP A 482 -12.46 -15.99 -11.70
CA TRP A 482 -12.14 -15.07 -10.62
C TRP A 482 -13.21 -15.05 -9.52
N LEU A 483 -12.88 -14.49 -8.37
CA LEU A 483 -13.80 -14.22 -7.28
C LEU A 483 -13.34 -12.95 -6.54
N ASP A 484 -14.18 -11.93 -6.54
CA ASP A 484 -13.99 -10.73 -5.73
C ASP A 484 -14.82 -10.84 -4.46
N ILE A 485 -14.23 -10.50 -3.33
CA ILE A 485 -14.87 -10.60 -2.02
C ILE A 485 -14.90 -9.22 -1.38
N ALA A 486 -16.10 -8.62 -1.34
CA ALA A 486 -16.37 -7.39 -0.62
C ALA A 486 -16.83 -7.70 0.81
N LEU A 487 -16.20 -7.09 1.78
CA LEU A 487 -16.44 -7.31 3.19
C LEU A 487 -17.32 -6.21 3.78
N GLU A 488 -18.18 -6.60 4.73
CA GLU A 488 -18.96 -5.69 5.56
C GLU A 488 -18.84 -6.11 7.03
N GLY A 489 -18.00 -5.40 7.81
CA GLY A 489 -17.87 -5.63 9.25
C GLY A 489 -19.12 -5.24 10.02
N THR A 490 -19.33 -5.90 11.14
CA THR A 490 -20.40 -5.60 12.12
C THR A 490 -19.87 -5.38 13.53
N LYS A 491 -18.82 -6.11 13.88
CA LYS A 491 -18.01 -5.94 15.09
C LYS A 491 -16.61 -5.43 14.73
N SER A 492 -16.07 -5.93 13.64
CA SER A 492 -14.90 -5.36 12.99
C SER A 492 -15.25 -4.00 12.39
N ASN A 493 -14.24 -3.20 12.03
CA ASN A 493 -14.46 -2.00 11.25
C ASN A 493 -15.27 -2.32 9.98
N ARG A 494 -16.04 -1.34 9.51
CA ARG A 494 -17.03 -1.54 8.45
C ARG A 494 -16.43 -2.08 7.15
N ASP A 495 -15.25 -1.65 6.79
CA ASP A 495 -14.55 -2.08 5.57
C ASP A 495 -13.93 -3.48 5.71
N GLY A 496 -13.87 -4.04 6.93
CA GLY A 496 -13.20 -5.30 7.21
C GLY A 496 -11.67 -5.23 7.03
N ILE A 497 -11.07 -4.04 7.10
CA ILE A 497 -9.61 -3.87 7.03
C ILE A 497 -8.95 -4.68 8.14
N GLY A 498 -7.94 -5.50 7.77
CA GLY A 498 -7.29 -6.47 8.63
C GLY A 498 -7.87 -7.90 8.53
N ALA A 499 -9.03 -8.10 7.89
CA ALA A 499 -9.57 -9.44 7.69
C ALA A 499 -8.67 -10.27 6.75
N ARG A 500 -8.36 -11.50 7.15
CA ARG A 500 -7.58 -12.45 6.34
C ARG A 500 -8.50 -13.43 5.65
N ILE A 501 -8.25 -13.67 4.37
CA ILE A 501 -9.11 -14.51 3.52
C ILE A 501 -8.28 -15.63 2.92
N LYS A 502 -8.78 -16.86 3.05
CA LYS A 502 -8.28 -18.06 2.38
C LYS A 502 -9.30 -18.56 1.38
N VAL A 503 -8.86 -18.76 0.15
CA VAL A 503 -9.67 -19.37 -0.91
C VAL A 503 -9.04 -20.70 -1.30
N LEU A 504 -9.82 -21.80 -1.27
CA LEU A 504 -9.38 -23.14 -1.66
C LEU A 504 -10.01 -23.53 -2.99
N THR A 505 -9.16 -23.83 -3.96
CA THR A 505 -9.54 -24.33 -5.29
C THR A 505 -9.08 -25.78 -5.49
N THR A 506 -9.19 -26.32 -6.70
CA THR A 506 -8.54 -27.61 -7.05
C THR A 506 -7.05 -27.46 -7.23
N GLN A 507 -6.55 -26.24 -7.44
CA GLN A 507 -5.15 -25.92 -7.67
C GLN A 507 -4.36 -25.68 -6.37
N GLY A 508 -5.05 -25.47 -5.26
CA GLY A 508 -4.43 -25.20 -3.95
C GLY A 508 -5.16 -24.11 -3.17
N ALA A 509 -4.57 -23.72 -2.08
CA ALA A 509 -5.02 -22.59 -1.27
C ALA A 509 -4.34 -21.30 -1.74
N GLN A 510 -5.08 -20.22 -1.72
CA GLN A 510 -4.61 -18.85 -1.92
C GLN A 510 -4.96 -18.03 -0.69
N PHE A 511 -4.15 -17.06 -0.36
CA PHE A 511 -4.34 -16.21 0.80
C PHE A 511 -4.21 -14.73 0.40
N ASN A 512 -5.05 -13.91 0.99
CA ASN A 512 -5.00 -12.46 0.87
C ASN A 512 -5.60 -11.84 2.12
N HIS A 513 -5.49 -10.53 2.27
CA HIS A 513 -6.13 -9.81 3.36
C HIS A 513 -6.70 -8.49 2.86
N MET A 514 -7.68 -7.96 3.59
CA MET A 514 -8.26 -6.66 3.30
C MET A 514 -7.34 -5.55 3.81
N THR A 515 -6.83 -4.76 2.89
CA THR A 515 -6.06 -3.54 3.15
C THR A 515 -6.29 -2.56 2.01
N THR A 516 -6.32 -1.28 2.32
CA THR A 516 -6.40 -0.21 1.30
C THR A 516 -5.05 0.42 1.01
N SER A 517 -4.02 0.09 1.80
CA SER A 517 -2.66 0.62 1.67
C SER A 517 -1.86 -0.17 0.66
N VAL A 518 -1.52 0.45 -0.48
CA VAL A 518 -0.74 -0.17 -1.56
C VAL A 518 -0.03 0.89 -2.38
N GLY A 519 1.17 0.58 -2.84
CA GLY A 519 1.90 1.41 -3.77
C GLY A 519 2.65 2.58 -3.12
N TYR A 520 2.67 3.71 -3.79
CA TYR A 520 3.30 4.95 -3.37
C TYR A 520 2.25 6.03 -3.20
N ALA A 521 2.14 6.60 -2.00
CA ALA A 521 1.22 7.71 -1.71
C ALA A 521 -0.24 7.44 -2.13
N SER A 522 -0.61 6.18 -2.31
CA SER A 522 -1.85 5.77 -2.97
C SER A 522 -2.65 4.78 -2.12
N SER A 523 -3.92 4.63 -2.45
CA SER A 523 -4.86 3.76 -1.75
C SER A 523 -5.79 3.08 -2.75
N SER A 524 -6.09 1.79 -2.53
CA SER A 524 -7.03 1.02 -3.35
C SER A 524 -8.06 0.38 -2.44
N HIS A 525 -9.23 1.01 -2.35
CA HIS A 525 -10.36 0.53 -1.57
C HIS A 525 -11.34 -0.20 -2.50
N GLY A 526 -11.47 -1.51 -2.30
CA GLY A 526 -12.33 -2.36 -3.12
C GLY A 526 -12.37 -3.79 -2.61
N PRO A 527 -13.00 -4.69 -3.35
CA PRO A 527 -13.06 -6.10 -2.96
C PRO A 527 -11.66 -6.74 -2.99
N VAL A 528 -11.47 -7.78 -2.19
CA VAL A 528 -10.27 -8.60 -2.22
C VAL A 528 -10.37 -9.58 -3.38
N HIS A 529 -9.47 -9.47 -4.33
CA HIS A 529 -9.45 -10.23 -5.57
C HIS A 529 -8.72 -11.56 -5.43
N PHE A 530 -9.28 -12.62 -6.08
CA PHE A 530 -8.70 -13.95 -6.20
C PHE A 530 -8.91 -14.49 -7.63
N GLY A 531 -7.83 -14.81 -8.32
CA GLY A 531 -7.91 -15.61 -9.53
C GLY A 531 -8.18 -17.07 -9.20
N LEU A 532 -9.10 -17.70 -9.89
CA LEU A 532 -9.46 -19.10 -9.69
C LEU A 532 -8.88 -20.06 -10.75
N GLY A 533 -8.13 -19.51 -11.70
CA GLY A 533 -7.57 -20.28 -12.81
C GLY A 533 -8.65 -20.99 -13.62
N ARG A 534 -8.62 -22.32 -13.64
CA ARG A 534 -9.59 -23.16 -14.36
C ARG A 534 -10.87 -23.47 -13.56
N ASP A 535 -10.84 -23.15 -12.26
CA ASP A 535 -11.95 -23.52 -11.38
C ASP A 535 -13.07 -22.49 -11.44
N ARG A 536 -14.26 -22.92 -11.81
CA ARG A 536 -15.46 -22.07 -11.81
C ARG A 536 -16.05 -21.84 -10.42
N ARG A 537 -15.47 -22.44 -9.40
CA ARG A 537 -15.94 -22.37 -8.02
C ARG A 537 -14.77 -22.50 -7.05
N ALA A 538 -14.81 -21.74 -5.98
CA ALA A 538 -13.99 -21.98 -4.80
C ALA A 538 -14.66 -23.07 -3.95
N ARG A 539 -13.92 -24.11 -3.55
CA ARG A 539 -14.40 -25.18 -2.65
C ARG A 539 -14.68 -24.64 -1.25
N LEU A 540 -13.85 -23.70 -0.83
CA LEU A 540 -13.92 -23.07 0.48
C LEU A 540 -13.49 -21.62 0.36
N VAL A 541 -14.21 -20.72 1.04
CA VAL A 541 -13.77 -19.37 1.39
C VAL A 541 -13.82 -19.29 2.91
N GLU A 542 -12.68 -19.01 3.55
CA GLU A 542 -12.54 -18.86 4.99
C GLU A 542 -12.07 -17.45 5.29
N ILE A 543 -12.82 -16.72 6.11
CA ILE A 543 -12.55 -15.33 6.47
C ILE A 543 -12.30 -15.26 7.97
N HIS A 544 -11.13 -14.78 8.35
CA HIS A 544 -10.77 -14.46 9.72
C HIS A 544 -10.95 -12.95 9.91
N TRP A 545 -12.03 -12.58 10.57
CA TRP A 545 -12.36 -11.19 10.85
C TRP A 545 -11.48 -10.61 11.97
N PRO A 546 -11.17 -9.29 11.98
CA PRO A 546 -10.45 -8.63 13.07
C PRO A 546 -11.07 -8.86 14.45
N SER A 547 -12.38 -8.98 14.54
CA SER A 547 -13.12 -9.33 15.76
C SER A 547 -12.81 -10.72 16.34
N GLY A 548 -12.03 -11.54 15.62
CA GLY A 548 -11.75 -12.94 15.95
C GLY A 548 -12.79 -13.95 15.46
N ILE A 549 -13.88 -13.51 14.80
CA ILE A 549 -14.86 -14.41 14.18
C ILE A 549 -14.23 -15.08 12.97
N ILE A 550 -14.45 -16.39 12.84
CA ILE A 550 -14.08 -17.15 11.63
C ILE A 550 -15.36 -17.52 10.90
N GLN A 551 -15.49 -17.06 9.66
CA GLN A 551 -16.62 -17.36 8.79
C GLN A 551 -16.20 -18.24 7.63
N THR A 552 -16.96 -19.29 7.37
CA THR A 552 -16.67 -20.27 6.34
C THR A 552 -17.82 -20.40 5.35
N LEU A 553 -17.52 -20.30 4.06
CA LEU A 553 -18.45 -20.50 2.95
C LEU A 553 -17.95 -21.66 2.10
N HIS A 554 -18.86 -22.52 1.67
CA HIS A 554 -18.53 -23.69 0.86
C HIS A 554 -19.11 -23.58 -0.54
N ASP A 555 -18.39 -24.13 -1.52
CA ASP A 555 -18.84 -24.28 -2.90
C ASP A 555 -19.28 -22.95 -3.53
N VAL A 556 -18.47 -21.92 -3.38
CA VAL A 556 -18.74 -20.55 -3.83
C VAL A 556 -18.50 -20.41 -5.33
N ALA A 557 -19.50 -19.96 -6.08
CA ALA A 557 -19.36 -19.73 -7.53
C ALA A 557 -18.38 -18.60 -7.82
N GLY A 558 -17.52 -18.79 -8.81
CA GLY A 558 -16.64 -17.76 -9.38
C GLY A 558 -17.36 -16.82 -10.37
N ASP A 559 -16.58 -15.98 -11.03
CA ASP A 559 -16.98 -14.96 -12.00
C ASP A 559 -18.02 -13.99 -11.44
N ARG A 560 -17.78 -13.52 -10.21
CA ARG A 560 -18.68 -12.60 -9.53
C ARG A 560 -18.04 -11.83 -8.38
N LEU A 561 -18.65 -10.72 -8.03
CA LEU A 561 -18.50 -10.05 -6.75
C LEU A 561 -19.36 -10.76 -5.70
N LEU A 562 -18.73 -11.19 -4.61
CA LEU A 562 -19.36 -11.79 -3.44
C LEU A 562 -19.36 -10.80 -2.27
N ASN A 563 -20.53 -10.32 -1.89
CA ASN A 563 -20.67 -9.50 -0.69
C ASN A 563 -20.79 -10.41 0.54
N VAL A 564 -19.91 -10.24 1.51
CA VAL A 564 -19.87 -11.03 2.74
C VAL A 564 -19.97 -10.10 3.94
N LYS A 565 -21.05 -10.28 4.69
CA LYS A 565 -21.26 -9.58 5.94
C LYS A 565 -20.76 -10.43 7.10
N GLU A 566 -20.05 -9.80 8.04
CA GLU A 566 -19.61 -10.45 9.27
C GLU A 566 -20.81 -10.96 10.06
N PRO A 567 -20.81 -12.22 10.55
CA PRO A 567 -21.91 -12.76 11.34
C PRO A 567 -22.13 -11.96 12.62
N ALA A 568 -23.39 -11.70 12.96
CA ALA A 568 -23.72 -11.28 14.32
C ALA A 568 -23.36 -12.42 15.28
N ALA A 569 -22.65 -12.14 16.35
CA ALA A 569 -22.22 -13.15 17.32
C ALA A 569 -23.41 -13.74 18.09
#